data_e29de477f0abe1faf11538542357ccac
#
_entry.id   e29de477f0abe1faf11538542357ccac
#
_cell.length_a   1.000
_cell.length_b   1.000
_cell.length_c   1.000
_cell.angle_alpha   90.00
_cell.angle_beta   90.00
_cell.angle_gamma   90.00
#
_symmetry.space_group_name_H-M   'P 1'
#
loop_
_entity.id
_entity.type
_entity.pdbx_description
1 polymer ?
#
loop_
_entity_poly.entity_id
_entity_poly.type
_entity_poly.pdbx_seq_one_letter_code
_entity_poly.pdbx_strand_id
1 'polypeptide(L)'
;MNFGIIGTGMIGRFHAQAIRAMEGGTLYSVYHPLAARAATLTAEYGVKCHSELADFLADSALDIVTIATPSGAHSEPTLAALRAGKHVICEKPLEITAARIDELITAAAASGKTLAAILNRRFNPAMAAFKSACAGGRLGTIVSASCYVKWFRDQAYYDSAAWRGTWALDGGGALMNQAIHSIDALLHLAGPVRSVMANTACLAHERIEVEDMAVAILEFENGARGVIEASTCSWSQHGHPARVQLCGTQGSVFLADETFEVWDFKDAQPEDAGIRETLMRGHQAALGANDPKAIQFHAHQRNFEEVVKAIHEGREPSTSAHEARKAVVLIAAIYQSAAAGGVKVCL
;
A
#
# COMPACT_ATOMS: atom_id res chain seq x y z
N MET A 1 19.58 -11.25 6.68
CA MET A 1 18.92 -12.02 5.61
C MET A 1 19.32 -11.45 4.25
N ASN A 2 19.53 -12.32 3.26
CA ASN A 2 19.90 -11.94 1.90
C ASN A 2 18.66 -11.72 1.04
N PHE A 3 18.54 -10.52 0.48
CA PHE A 3 17.43 -10.09 -0.34
C PHE A 3 17.76 -10.15 -1.83
N GLY A 4 16.80 -10.66 -2.61
CA GLY A 4 16.80 -10.53 -4.06
C GLY A 4 15.66 -9.66 -4.54
N ILE A 5 15.87 -8.88 -5.60
CA ILE A 5 14.82 -8.00 -6.16
C ILE A 5 14.40 -8.51 -7.53
N ILE A 6 13.08 -8.67 -7.71
CA ILE A 6 12.43 -8.85 -9.02
C ILE A 6 11.73 -7.55 -9.41
N GLY A 7 12.15 -6.94 -10.52
CA GLY A 7 11.68 -5.62 -10.95
C GLY A 7 12.66 -4.51 -10.62
N THR A 8 13.35 -4.00 -11.66
CA THR A 8 14.46 -3.04 -11.51
C THR A 8 14.08 -1.60 -11.88
N GLY A 9 12.78 -1.28 -11.82
CA GLY A 9 12.24 0.06 -12.06
C GLY A 9 12.46 1.02 -10.88
N MET A 10 11.71 2.12 -10.86
CA MET A 10 11.78 3.13 -9.80
C MET A 10 11.55 2.52 -8.41
N ILE A 11 10.52 1.67 -8.27
CA ILE A 11 10.19 1.02 -6.98
C ILE A 11 11.27 0.00 -6.58
N GLY A 12 11.82 -0.76 -7.53
CA GLY A 12 12.95 -1.66 -7.23
C GLY A 12 14.17 -0.92 -6.67
N ARG A 13 14.40 0.34 -7.07
CA ARG A 13 15.43 1.21 -6.46
C ARG A 13 15.07 1.61 -5.02
N PHE A 14 13.81 1.92 -4.73
CA PHE A 14 13.39 2.17 -3.35
C PHE A 14 13.59 0.93 -2.47
N HIS A 15 13.28 -0.26 -3.00
CA HIS A 15 13.58 -1.51 -2.30
C HIS A 15 15.08 -1.68 -2.04
N ALA A 16 15.93 -1.42 -3.05
CA ALA A 16 17.37 -1.51 -2.88
C ALA A 16 17.90 -0.54 -1.81
N GLN A 17 17.41 0.70 -1.80
CA GLN A 17 17.76 1.71 -0.79
C GLN A 17 17.29 1.28 0.61
N ALA A 18 16.06 0.81 0.73
CA ALA A 18 15.47 0.36 1.99
C ALA A 18 16.25 -0.84 2.57
N ILE A 19 16.56 -1.84 1.74
CA ILE A 19 17.35 -3.02 2.15
C ILE A 19 18.75 -2.62 2.61
N ARG A 20 19.40 -1.66 1.93
CA ARG A 20 20.73 -1.18 2.30
C ARG A 20 20.75 -0.37 3.59
N ALA A 21 19.65 0.29 3.92
CA ALA A 21 19.51 1.14 5.11
C ALA A 21 19.05 0.37 6.36
N MET A 22 18.44 -0.81 6.19
CA MET A 22 17.92 -1.59 7.31
C MET A 22 19.02 -2.39 8.00
N GLU A 23 18.82 -2.68 9.30
CA GLU A 23 19.66 -3.62 10.03
C GLU A 23 19.31 -5.07 9.67
N GLY A 24 20.33 -5.92 9.52
CA GLY A 24 20.15 -7.35 9.25
C GLY A 24 19.69 -7.72 7.85
N GLY A 25 19.59 -6.74 6.93
CA GLY A 25 19.30 -6.95 5.51
C GLY A 25 20.55 -6.74 4.64
N THR A 26 20.73 -7.61 3.64
CA THR A 26 21.76 -7.49 2.62
C THR A 26 21.14 -7.56 1.25
N LEU A 27 21.31 -6.53 0.42
CA LEU A 27 20.97 -6.61 -0.99
C LEU A 27 21.97 -7.55 -1.66
N TYR A 28 21.50 -8.74 -2.05
CA TYR A 28 22.35 -9.84 -2.49
C TYR A 28 22.39 -9.98 -4.01
N SER A 29 21.23 -9.96 -4.65
CA SER A 29 21.14 -10.13 -6.11
C SER A 29 19.85 -9.49 -6.67
N VAL A 30 19.80 -9.33 -7.99
CA VAL A 30 18.60 -8.86 -8.71
C VAL A 30 18.30 -9.78 -9.87
N TYR A 31 17.02 -9.88 -10.24
CA TYR A 31 16.58 -10.55 -11.45
C TYR A 31 15.95 -9.58 -12.44
N HIS A 32 16.35 -9.68 -13.68
CA HIS A 32 15.67 -9.06 -14.82
C HIS A 32 15.99 -9.84 -16.10
N PRO A 33 14.98 -10.25 -16.92
CA PRO A 33 15.23 -11.04 -18.14
C PRO A 33 16.10 -10.33 -19.17
N LEU A 34 16.17 -8.99 -19.11
CA LEU A 34 17.06 -8.16 -19.91
C LEU A 34 18.13 -7.52 -18.99
N ALA A 35 19.31 -8.13 -18.89
CA ALA A 35 20.40 -7.68 -18.02
C ALA A 35 20.72 -6.17 -18.17
N ALA A 36 20.63 -5.63 -19.40
CA ALA A 36 20.84 -4.21 -19.66
C ALA A 36 19.91 -3.28 -18.87
N ARG A 37 18.68 -3.72 -18.55
CA ARG A 37 17.75 -2.94 -17.72
C ARG A 37 18.09 -2.97 -16.24
N ALA A 38 18.82 -3.98 -15.78
CA ALA A 38 19.33 -4.07 -14.43
C ALA A 38 20.69 -3.39 -14.24
N ALA A 39 21.40 -3.08 -15.34
CA ALA A 39 22.79 -2.62 -15.33
C ALA A 39 23.04 -1.42 -14.40
N THR A 40 22.15 -0.44 -14.38
CA THR A 40 22.31 0.73 -13.52
C THR A 40 22.23 0.34 -12.04
N LEU A 41 21.27 -0.49 -11.66
CA LEU A 41 21.07 -0.93 -10.29
C LEU A 41 22.22 -1.85 -9.84
N THR A 42 22.67 -2.76 -10.70
CA THR A 42 23.79 -3.65 -10.40
C THR A 42 25.10 -2.91 -10.27
N ALA A 43 25.34 -1.90 -11.12
CA ALA A 43 26.56 -1.07 -11.03
C ALA A 43 26.56 -0.19 -9.77
N GLU A 44 25.39 0.41 -9.43
CA GLU A 44 25.24 1.27 -8.26
C GLU A 44 25.44 0.51 -6.94
N TYR A 45 24.91 -0.72 -6.86
CA TYR A 45 24.92 -1.50 -5.62
C TYR A 45 25.95 -2.64 -5.57
N GLY A 46 26.67 -2.91 -6.67
CA GLY A 46 27.69 -3.95 -6.72
C GLY A 46 27.11 -5.37 -6.59
N VAL A 47 25.88 -5.61 -7.03
CA VAL A 47 25.17 -6.89 -6.86
C VAL A 47 25.08 -7.66 -8.17
N LYS A 48 24.95 -9.00 -8.07
CA LYS A 48 24.80 -9.88 -9.22
C LYS A 48 23.41 -9.71 -9.85
N CYS A 49 23.37 -9.68 -11.19
CA CYS A 49 22.13 -9.80 -11.95
C CYS A 49 21.99 -11.21 -12.53
N HIS A 50 20.84 -11.80 -12.35
CA HIS A 50 20.44 -13.04 -13.03
C HIS A 50 19.49 -12.70 -14.19
N SER A 51 19.68 -13.32 -15.35
CA SER A 51 18.79 -13.21 -16.50
C SER A 51 17.73 -14.33 -16.55
N GLU A 52 17.99 -15.44 -15.83
CA GLU A 52 17.07 -16.57 -15.72
C GLU A 52 16.48 -16.61 -14.32
N LEU A 53 15.14 -16.65 -14.23
CA LEU A 53 14.40 -16.68 -12.94
C LEU A 53 14.73 -17.95 -12.15
N ALA A 54 14.87 -19.08 -12.83
CA ALA A 54 15.19 -20.35 -12.20
C ALA A 54 16.55 -20.31 -11.49
N ASP A 55 17.58 -19.74 -12.12
CA ASP A 55 18.93 -19.60 -11.54
C ASP A 55 18.94 -18.63 -10.36
N PHE A 56 18.18 -17.53 -10.46
CA PHE A 56 18.01 -16.58 -9.37
C PHE A 56 17.38 -17.23 -8.14
N LEU A 57 16.31 -17.99 -8.32
CA LEU A 57 15.57 -18.64 -7.24
C LEU A 57 16.27 -19.89 -6.68
N ALA A 58 17.11 -20.57 -7.48
CA ALA A 58 17.86 -21.75 -7.06
C ALA A 58 19.05 -21.38 -6.12
N ASP A 59 19.44 -20.11 -6.03
CA ASP A 59 20.51 -19.68 -5.16
C ASP A 59 20.15 -19.92 -3.68
N SER A 60 20.89 -20.83 -3.03
CA SER A 60 20.64 -21.22 -1.63
C SER A 60 20.96 -20.11 -0.61
N ALA A 61 21.79 -19.13 -0.99
CA ALA A 61 22.10 -18.00 -0.14
C ALA A 61 20.99 -16.92 -0.14
N LEU A 62 20.03 -16.98 -1.06
CA LEU A 62 18.92 -16.07 -1.13
C LEU A 62 17.83 -16.46 -0.12
N ASP A 63 17.45 -15.58 0.79
CA ASP A 63 16.45 -15.83 1.84
C ASP A 63 15.09 -15.25 1.49
N ILE A 64 15.06 -14.00 1.03
CA ILE A 64 13.86 -13.21 0.75
C ILE A 64 13.89 -12.67 -0.67
N VAL A 65 12.78 -12.78 -1.35
CA VAL A 65 12.55 -12.12 -2.66
C VAL A 65 11.59 -10.97 -2.48
N THR A 66 11.97 -9.79 -2.94
CA THR A 66 11.05 -8.65 -3.02
C THR A 66 10.63 -8.40 -4.46
N ILE A 67 9.32 -8.15 -4.66
CA ILE A 67 8.69 -8.05 -5.98
C ILE A 67 8.20 -6.64 -6.20
N ALA A 68 8.71 -6.01 -7.27
CA ALA A 68 8.43 -4.64 -7.70
C ALA A 68 8.13 -4.56 -9.21
N THR A 69 7.42 -5.56 -9.73
CA THR A 69 6.89 -5.62 -11.09
C THR A 69 5.59 -4.79 -11.21
N PRO A 70 4.97 -4.63 -12.38
CA PRO A 70 3.60 -4.09 -12.48
C PRO A 70 2.59 -4.92 -11.69
N SER A 71 1.55 -4.28 -11.16
CA SER A 71 0.58 -4.86 -10.19
C SER A 71 0.00 -6.21 -10.63
N GLY A 72 -0.48 -6.32 -11.87
CA GLY A 72 -1.06 -7.57 -12.40
C GLY A 72 -0.03 -8.63 -12.82
N ALA A 73 1.27 -8.36 -12.59
CA ALA A 73 2.37 -9.27 -12.85
C ALA A 73 3.07 -9.72 -11.55
N HIS A 74 2.41 -9.60 -10.40
CA HIS A 74 2.95 -10.02 -9.10
C HIS A 74 2.81 -11.53 -8.85
N SER A 75 1.75 -12.17 -9.36
CA SER A 75 1.43 -13.57 -9.03
C SER A 75 2.52 -14.55 -9.45
N GLU A 76 2.96 -14.51 -10.72
CA GLU A 76 3.89 -15.50 -11.25
C GLU A 76 5.23 -15.52 -10.48
N PRO A 77 5.96 -14.40 -10.32
CA PRO A 77 7.21 -14.39 -9.57
C PRO A 77 7.01 -14.70 -8.08
N THR A 78 5.88 -14.31 -7.47
CA THR A 78 5.55 -14.65 -6.08
C THR A 78 5.39 -16.15 -5.91
N LEU A 79 4.59 -16.81 -6.77
CA LEU A 79 4.40 -18.25 -6.72
C LEU A 79 5.71 -19.01 -6.97
N ALA A 80 6.53 -18.56 -7.91
CA ALA A 80 7.83 -19.17 -8.18
C ALA A 80 8.78 -19.06 -6.97
N ALA A 81 8.85 -17.88 -6.33
CA ALA A 81 9.68 -17.67 -5.15
C ALA A 81 9.23 -18.54 -3.95
N LEU A 82 7.92 -18.60 -3.67
CA LEU A 82 7.36 -19.42 -2.61
C LEU A 82 7.65 -20.91 -2.84
N ARG A 83 7.46 -21.41 -4.07
CA ARG A 83 7.80 -22.80 -4.45
C ARG A 83 9.28 -23.13 -4.32
N ALA A 84 10.14 -22.12 -4.55
CA ALA A 84 11.59 -22.25 -4.34
C ALA A 84 12.00 -22.10 -2.85
N GLY A 85 11.05 -22.05 -1.93
CA GLY A 85 11.30 -21.96 -0.50
C GLY A 85 11.82 -20.59 -0.03
N LYS A 86 11.54 -19.51 -0.75
CA LYS A 86 11.92 -18.15 -0.37
C LYS A 86 10.76 -17.44 0.32
N HIS A 87 11.06 -16.60 1.32
CA HIS A 87 10.09 -15.63 1.83
C HIS A 87 9.86 -14.55 0.77
N VAL A 88 8.65 -13.96 0.75
CA VAL A 88 8.31 -12.94 -0.25
C VAL A 88 7.75 -11.69 0.39
N ILE A 89 8.24 -10.55 -0.06
CA ILE A 89 7.64 -9.22 0.20
C ILE A 89 7.28 -8.61 -1.14
N CYS A 90 5.99 -8.37 -1.37
CA CYS A 90 5.48 -7.92 -2.65
C CYS A 90 4.93 -6.49 -2.57
N GLU A 91 5.11 -5.72 -3.62
CA GLU A 91 4.50 -4.41 -3.75
C GLU A 91 2.97 -4.46 -3.74
N LYS A 92 2.40 -3.30 -3.45
CA LYS A 92 0.94 -3.12 -3.50
C LYS A 92 0.46 -2.80 -4.94
N PRO A 93 -0.77 -3.19 -5.25
CA PRO A 93 -1.57 -4.20 -4.55
C PRO A 93 -0.84 -5.54 -4.57
N LEU A 94 -1.05 -6.37 -3.55
CA LEU A 94 -0.40 -7.71 -3.55
C LEU A 94 -0.71 -8.49 -4.83
N GLU A 95 -1.94 -8.33 -5.33
CA GLU A 95 -2.43 -8.67 -6.66
C GLU A 95 -3.71 -7.88 -6.96
N ILE A 96 -4.12 -7.83 -8.22
CA ILE A 96 -5.25 -7.01 -8.67
C ILE A 96 -6.63 -7.60 -8.40
N THR A 97 -6.70 -8.87 -8.00
CA THR A 97 -7.96 -9.55 -7.63
C THR A 97 -7.83 -10.34 -6.35
N ALA A 98 -8.93 -10.44 -5.59
CA ALA A 98 -8.97 -11.24 -4.37
C ALA A 98 -8.67 -12.73 -4.63
N ALA A 99 -9.19 -13.29 -5.71
CA ALA A 99 -8.97 -14.70 -6.07
C ALA A 99 -7.49 -15.02 -6.27
N ARG A 100 -6.74 -14.18 -6.98
CA ARG A 100 -5.30 -14.34 -7.15
C ARG A 100 -4.54 -14.19 -5.83
N ILE A 101 -4.98 -13.29 -4.94
CA ILE A 101 -4.39 -13.17 -3.60
C ILE A 101 -4.63 -14.46 -2.80
N ASP A 102 -5.82 -15.07 -2.90
CA ASP A 102 -6.14 -16.34 -2.23
C ASP A 102 -5.25 -17.49 -2.71
N GLU A 103 -4.91 -17.53 -4.01
CA GLU A 103 -3.92 -18.46 -4.56
C GLU A 103 -2.53 -18.25 -3.95
N LEU A 104 -2.09 -16.98 -3.81
CA LEU A 104 -0.81 -16.63 -3.19
C LEU A 104 -0.77 -17.00 -1.71
N ILE A 105 -1.84 -16.77 -0.96
CA ILE A 105 -1.98 -17.16 0.45
C ILE A 105 -1.88 -18.69 0.58
N THR A 106 -2.58 -19.41 -0.28
CA THR A 106 -2.54 -20.89 -0.29
C THR A 106 -1.12 -21.40 -0.58
N ALA A 107 -0.43 -20.80 -1.54
CA ALA A 107 0.95 -21.18 -1.87
C ALA A 107 1.93 -20.84 -0.73
N ALA A 108 1.75 -19.72 -0.05
CA ALA A 108 2.57 -19.35 1.11
C ALA A 108 2.38 -20.34 2.25
N ALA A 109 1.14 -20.72 2.57
CA ALA A 109 0.84 -21.74 3.57
C ALA A 109 1.46 -23.11 3.22
N ALA A 110 1.34 -23.53 1.97
CA ALA A 110 1.91 -24.79 1.49
C ALA A 110 3.45 -24.84 1.55
N SER A 111 4.11 -23.70 1.30
CA SER A 111 5.58 -23.60 1.34
C SER A 111 6.14 -23.42 2.76
N GLY A 112 5.32 -23.07 3.74
CA GLY A 112 5.75 -22.66 5.09
C GLY A 112 6.55 -21.35 5.10
N LYS A 113 6.42 -20.52 4.05
CA LYS A 113 7.14 -19.26 3.90
C LYS A 113 6.22 -18.05 4.12
N THR A 114 6.81 -16.99 4.60
CA THR A 114 6.11 -15.72 4.81
C THR A 114 5.83 -15.05 3.48
N LEU A 115 4.58 -14.59 3.30
CA LEU A 115 4.17 -13.68 2.25
C LEU A 115 3.62 -12.40 2.88
N ALA A 116 4.28 -11.28 2.61
CA ALA A 116 3.88 -9.96 3.08
C ALA A 116 3.74 -8.97 1.93
N ALA A 117 2.95 -7.93 2.14
CA ALA A 117 2.80 -6.83 1.20
C ALA A 117 3.49 -5.55 1.70
N ILE A 118 3.73 -4.61 0.81
CA ILE A 118 4.15 -3.26 1.15
C ILE A 118 2.92 -2.44 1.54
N LEU A 119 2.68 -2.31 2.85
CA LEU A 119 1.67 -1.43 3.45
C LEU A 119 2.37 -0.37 4.30
N ASN A 120 3.28 0.32 3.68
CA ASN A 120 4.29 1.16 4.31
C ASN A 120 3.73 2.31 5.17
N ARG A 121 2.53 2.83 4.89
CA ARG A 121 1.88 3.87 5.70
C ARG A 121 1.57 3.40 7.13
N ARG A 122 1.45 2.10 7.38
CA ARG A 122 1.21 1.53 8.72
C ARG A 122 2.38 1.79 9.69
N PHE A 123 3.58 2.04 9.17
CA PHE A 123 4.82 2.25 9.95
C PHE A 123 5.18 3.72 10.17
N ASN A 124 4.28 4.62 9.83
CA ASN A 124 4.43 6.03 10.16
C ASN A 124 4.16 6.25 11.66
N PRO A 125 4.95 7.07 12.38
CA PRO A 125 4.72 7.36 13.80
C PRO A 125 3.32 7.91 14.12
N ALA A 126 2.77 8.78 13.27
CA ALA A 126 1.40 9.27 13.45
C ALA A 126 0.37 8.15 13.28
N MET A 127 0.57 7.22 12.33
CA MET A 127 -0.30 6.05 12.19
C MET A 127 -0.27 5.15 13.43
N ALA A 128 0.92 4.91 14.00
CA ALA A 128 1.07 4.13 15.23
C ALA A 128 0.34 4.79 16.41
N ALA A 129 0.48 6.10 16.58
CA ALA A 129 -0.25 6.86 17.62
C ALA A 129 -1.77 6.81 17.38
N PHE A 130 -2.22 6.96 16.14
CA PHE A 130 -3.65 6.85 15.79
C PHE A 130 -4.19 5.46 16.10
N LYS A 131 -3.49 4.41 15.70
CA LYS A 131 -3.89 3.02 15.99
C LYS A 131 -3.96 2.76 17.50
N SER A 132 -3.01 3.27 18.27
CA SER A 132 -3.01 3.18 19.73
C SER A 132 -4.23 3.88 20.33
N ALA A 133 -4.58 5.08 19.87
CA ALA A 133 -5.76 5.79 20.33
C ALA A 133 -7.07 5.04 20.00
N CYS A 134 -7.15 4.42 18.81
CA CYS A 134 -8.29 3.57 18.44
C CYS A 134 -8.39 2.33 19.36
N ALA A 135 -7.28 1.62 19.52
CA ALA A 135 -7.21 0.40 20.35
C ALA A 135 -7.48 0.69 21.85
N GLY A 136 -7.03 1.85 22.33
CA GLY A 136 -7.30 2.34 23.69
C GLY A 136 -8.73 2.89 23.88
N GLY A 137 -9.59 2.84 22.86
CA GLY A 137 -10.99 3.29 22.96
C GLY A 137 -11.16 4.81 23.10
N ARG A 138 -10.13 5.60 22.86
CA ARG A 138 -10.12 7.06 23.10
C ARG A 138 -11.13 7.83 22.25
N LEU A 139 -11.52 7.28 21.09
CA LEU A 139 -12.57 7.87 20.26
C LEU A 139 -13.99 7.59 20.78
N GLY A 140 -14.15 6.63 21.71
CA GLY A 140 -15.47 6.12 22.08
C GLY A 140 -16.12 5.32 20.93
N THR A 141 -17.43 5.44 20.76
CA THR A 141 -18.11 4.85 19.59
C THR A 141 -17.71 5.63 18.33
N ILE A 142 -17.06 4.97 17.38
CA ILE A 142 -16.72 5.58 16.09
C ILE A 142 -18.02 5.77 15.30
N VAL A 143 -18.33 7.00 14.91
CA VAL A 143 -19.54 7.36 14.18
C VAL A 143 -19.26 7.63 12.70
N SER A 144 -18.05 8.12 12.37
CA SER A 144 -17.63 8.41 11.02
C SER A 144 -16.19 8.00 10.78
N ALA A 145 -15.92 7.36 9.63
CA ALA A 145 -14.58 6.98 9.21
C ALA A 145 -14.44 7.12 7.69
N SER A 146 -13.57 8.02 7.23
CA SER A 146 -13.47 8.38 5.81
C SER A 146 -12.03 8.54 5.34
N CYS A 147 -11.80 8.37 4.03
CA CYS A 147 -10.53 8.75 3.43
C CYS A 147 -10.70 9.53 2.12
N TYR A 148 -9.75 10.43 1.89
CA TYR A 148 -9.76 11.34 0.75
C TYR A 148 -8.38 11.37 0.10
N VAL A 149 -8.32 11.05 -1.21
CA VAL A 149 -7.11 11.10 -2.02
C VAL A 149 -7.42 11.94 -3.26
N LYS A 150 -7.15 13.24 -3.20
CA LYS A 150 -7.40 14.21 -4.26
C LYS A 150 -6.08 14.58 -4.92
N TRP A 151 -5.54 13.65 -5.70
CA TRP A 151 -4.25 13.83 -6.34
C TRP A 151 -4.40 14.22 -7.80
N PHE A 152 -3.31 14.64 -8.38
CA PHE A 152 -3.22 14.94 -9.80
C PHE A 152 -2.13 14.07 -10.45
N ARG A 153 -2.47 13.48 -11.56
CA ARG A 153 -1.54 12.87 -12.51
C ARG A 153 -1.88 13.46 -13.87
N ASP A 154 -0.87 13.88 -14.60
CA ASP A 154 -1.07 14.31 -15.98
C ASP A 154 -1.20 13.10 -16.92
N GLN A 155 -1.58 13.35 -18.16
CA GLN A 155 -1.67 12.30 -19.18
C GLN A 155 -0.30 11.64 -19.43
N ALA A 156 0.79 12.41 -19.34
CA ALA A 156 2.15 11.90 -19.53
C ALA A 156 2.52 10.83 -18.50
N TYR A 157 1.97 10.92 -17.27
CA TYR A 157 2.13 9.86 -16.27
C TYR A 157 1.56 8.53 -16.77
N TYR A 158 0.37 8.53 -17.33
CA TYR A 158 -0.26 7.30 -17.84
C TYR A 158 0.45 6.81 -19.09
N ASP A 159 0.84 7.70 -20.00
CA ASP A 159 1.57 7.38 -21.24
C ASP A 159 3.02 6.91 -20.98
N SER A 160 3.55 7.08 -19.77
CA SER A 160 4.93 6.71 -19.42
C SER A 160 5.22 5.21 -19.42
N ALA A 161 4.20 4.36 -19.37
CA ALA A 161 4.34 2.91 -19.41
C ALA A 161 3.02 2.24 -19.85
N ALA A 162 3.11 1.28 -20.76
CA ALA A 162 1.95 0.61 -21.35
C ALA A 162 1.02 -0.15 -20.39
N TRP A 163 1.48 -0.43 -19.16
CA TRP A 163 0.67 -1.11 -18.14
C TRP A 163 -0.22 -0.16 -17.33
N ARG A 164 0.13 1.15 -17.30
CA ARG A 164 -0.60 2.13 -16.51
C ARG A 164 -1.98 2.38 -17.08
N GLY A 165 -2.97 2.49 -16.20
CA GLY A 165 -4.34 2.75 -16.58
C GLY A 165 -5.03 1.58 -17.29
N THR A 166 -4.49 0.35 -17.21
CA THR A 166 -5.12 -0.86 -17.78
C THR A 166 -5.71 -1.74 -16.68
N TRP A 167 -6.84 -2.38 -16.93
CA TRP A 167 -7.42 -3.35 -15.99
C TRP A 167 -6.51 -4.56 -15.78
N ALA A 168 -5.83 -5.00 -16.83
CA ALA A 168 -5.04 -6.23 -16.80
C ALA A 168 -3.77 -6.14 -15.95
N LEU A 169 -3.08 -4.99 -15.95
CA LEU A 169 -1.78 -4.85 -15.32
C LEU A 169 -1.73 -3.80 -14.19
N ASP A 170 -2.61 -2.79 -14.21
CA ASP A 170 -2.74 -1.82 -13.12
C ASP A 170 -3.83 -2.24 -12.12
N GLY A 171 -4.86 -2.94 -12.62
CA GLY A 171 -5.97 -3.47 -11.81
C GLY A 171 -7.01 -2.42 -11.41
N GLY A 172 -6.82 -1.18 -11.81
CA GLY A 172 -7.65 -0.03 -11.52
C GLY A 172 -6.87 1.27 -11.58
N GLY A 173 -7.54 2.38 -11.37
CA GLY A 173 -6.97 3.73 -11.50
C GLY A 173 -6.73 4.41 -10.15
N ALA A 174 -7.52 5.45 -9.89
CA ALA A 174 -7.41 6.27 -8.67
C ALA A 174 -7.52 5.44 -7.39
N LEU A 175 -8.39 4.44 -7.34
CA LEU A 175 -8.57 3.57 -6.18
C LEU A 175 -7.40 2.60 -6.00
N MET A 176 -7.16 1.73 -7.00
CA MET A 176 -6.25 0.59 -6.86
C MET A 176 -4.78 1.01 -6.85
N ASN A 177 -4.40 1.96 -7.70
CA ASN A 177 -3.01 2.38 -7.81
C ASN A 177 -2.63 3.44 -6.78
N GLN A 178 -3.48 4.48 -6.58
CA GLN A 178 -3.13 5.66 -5.80
C GLN A 178 -3.72 5.62 -4.38
N ALA A 179 -5.00 5.34 -4.23
CA ALA A 179 -5.69 5.43 -2.93
C ALA A 179 -5.56 4.20 -2.05
N ILE A 180 -5.09 3.06 -2.56
CA ILE A 180 -5.04 1.78 -1.84
C ILE A 180 -4.35 1.87 -0.47
N HIS A 181 -3.29 2.66 -0.33
CA HIS A 181 -2.63 2.86 0.97
C HIS A 181 -3.51 3.62 1.99
N SER A 182 -4.34 4.56 1.52
CA SER A 182 -5.26 5.29 2.39
C SER A 182 -6.50 4.45 2.71
N ILE A 183 -6.92 3.61 1.78
CA ILE A 183 -7.99 2.62 1.99
C ILE A 183 -7.53 1.55 2.99
N ASP A 184 -6.31 1.06 2.86
CA ASP A 184 -5.70 0.15 3.84
C ASP A 184 -5.62 0.80 5.24
N ALA A 185 -5.16 2.04 5.31
CA ALA A 185 -5.10 2.80 6.56
C ALA A 185 -6.48 2.97 7.20
N LEU A 186 -7.51 3.29 6.40
CA LEU A 186 -8.90 3.39 6.87
C LEU A 186 -9.39 2.07 7.47
N LEU A 187 -9.18 0.95 6.76
CA LEU A 187 -9.57 -0.39 7.24
C LEU A 187 -8.77 -0.79 8.48
N HIS A 188 -7.48 -0.48 8.53
CA HIS A 188 -6.62 -0.74 9.68
C HIS A 188 -7.08 -0.02 10.95
N LEU A 189 -7.59 1.21 10.83
CA LEU A 189 -8.01 2.05 11.94
C LEU A 189 -9.48 1.81 12.35
N ALA A 190 -10.39 1.78 11.37
CA ALA A 190 -11.83 1.74 11.61
C ALA A 190 -12.41 0.33 11.63
N GLY A 191 -11.70 -0.67 11.14
CA GLY A 191 -12.18 -2.05 11.01
C GLY A 191 -12.85 -2.35 9.68
N PRO A 192 -13.49 -3.53 9.56
CA PRO A 192 -14.04 -4.01 8.29
C PRO A 192 -15.30 -3.24 7.87
N VAL A 193 -15.46 -3.13 6.55
CA VAL A 193 -16.65 -2.57 5.89
C VAL A 193 -17.65 -3.70 5.66
N ARG A 194 -18.91 -3.47 6.02
CA ARG A 194 -20.03 -4.39 5.79
C ARG A 194 -20.62 -4.25 4.40
N SER A 195 -20.71 -3.01 3.91
CA SER A 195 -21.31 -2.73 2.60
C SER A 195 -20.86 -1.40 2.02
N VAL A 196 -20.97 -1.28 0.70
CA VAL A 196 -20.58 -0.09 -0.06
C VAL A 196 -21.60 0.24 -1.15
N MET A 197 -21.78 1.53 -1.44
CA MET A 197 -22.42 2.08 -2.63
C MET A 197 -21.47 3.05 -3.28
N ALA A 198 -21.26 2.99 -4.60
CA ALA A 198 -20.22 3.77 -5.26
C ALA A 198 -20.57 4.21 -6.67
N ASN A 199 -19.86 5.25 -7.12
CA ASN A 199 -19.80 5.68 -8.50
C ASN A 199 -18.33 5.90 -8.89
N THR A 200 -17.97 5.50 -10.12
CA THR A 200 -16.65 5.71 -10.70
C THR A 200 -16.77 6.27 -12.10
N ALA A 201 -15.80 7.09 -12.51
CA ALA A 201 -15.77 7.68 -13.84
C ALA A 201 -14.34 7.90 -14.30
N CYS A 202 -14.14 7.97 -15.62
CA CYS A 202 -12.96 8.57 -16.25
C CYS A 202 -13.39 9.94 -16.78
N LEU A 203 -12.94 11.02 -16.14
CA LEU A 203 -13.45 12.38 -16.37
C LEU A 203 -12.45 13.25 -17.13
N ALA A 204 -11.14 13.05 -16.98
CA ALA A 204 -10.14 13.97 -17.45
C ALA A 204 -9.02 13.31 -18.28
N HIS A 205 -8.84 12.00 -18.18
CA HIS A 205 -7.78 11.29 -18.90
C HIS A 205 -8.34 10.58 -20.14
N GLU A 206 -7.49 10.51 -21.16
CA GLU A 206 -7.71 9.72 -22.35
C GLU A 206 -6.78 8.51 -22.35
N ARG A 207 -7.07 7.51 -23.17
CA ARG A 207 -6.21 6.31 -23.35
C ARG A 207 -5.92 5.52 -22.07
N ILE A 208 -6.86 5.57 -21.11
CA ILE A 208 -6.90 4.68 -19.95
C ILE A 208 -8.21 3.90 -19.95
N GLU A 209 -8.18 2.70 -19.40
CA GLU A 209 -9.34 1.80 -19.31
C GLU A 209 -10.07 1.97 -17.97
N VAL A 210 -9.36 2.54 -16.98
CA VAL A 210 -9.75 2.57 -15.57
C VAL A 210 -10.30 3.94 -15.18
N GLU A 211 -10.78 4.05 -13.95
CA GLU A 211 -11.30 5.30 -13.40
C GLU A 211 -10.18 6.26 -12.97
N ASP A 212 -10.42 7.55 -13.14
CA ASP A 212 -9.61 8.64 -12.59
C ASP A 212 -10.34 9.39 -11.45
N MET A 213 -11.62 9.04 -11.21
CA MET A 213 -12.45 9.55 -10.14
C MET A 213 -13.35 8.45 -9.56
N ALA A 214 -13.43 8.38 -8.23
CA ALA A 214 -14.32 7.48 -7.51
C ALA A 214 -14.86 8.12 -6.24
N VAL A 215 -16.14 7.88 -5.95
CA VAL A 215 -16.79 8.21 -4.69
C VAL A 215 -17.56 7.00 -4.18
N ALA A 216 -17.36 6.65 -2.91
CA ALA A 216 -18.04 5.54 -2.28
C ALA A 216 -18.58 5.91 -0.89
N ILE A 217 -19.77 5.41 -0.56
CA ILE A 217 -20.39 5.49 0.76
C ILE A 217 -20.22 4.12 1.44
N LEU A 218 -19.73 4.13 2.68
CA LEU A 218 -19.40 2.93 3.44
C LEU A 218 -20.31 2.75 4.65
N GLU A 219 -20.64 1.50 4.92
CA GLU A 219 -21.19 1.05 6.20
C GLU A 219 -20.20 0.08 6.83
N PHE A 220 -19.66 0.42 8.01
CA PHE A 220 -18.74 -0.44 8.73
C PHE A 220 -19.47 -1.46 9.59
N GLU A 221 -18.84 -2.58 9.93
CA GLU A 221 -19.41 -3.60 10.82
C GLU A 221 -19.68 -3.07 12.22
N ASN A 222 -18.87 -2.13 12.72
CA ASN A 222 -19.06 -1.46 14.00
C ASN A 222 -20.19 -0.40 13.99
N GLY A 223 -20.90 -0.24 12.88
CA GLY A 223 -22.00 0.70 12.73
C GLY A 223 -21.60 2.10 12.24
N ALA A 224 -20.33 2.43 12.14
CA ALA A 224 -19.88 3.71 11.58
C ALA A 224 -20.28 3.88 10.12
N ARG A 225 -20.37 5.13 9.68
CA ARG A 225 -20.57 5.50 8.26
C ARG A 225 -19.31 6.20 7.74
N GLY A 226 -19.07 6.11 6.45
CA GLY A 226 -17.90 6.75 5.88
C GLY A 226 -17.97 7.02 4.41
N VAL A 227 -16.94 7.69 3.91
CA VAL A 227 -16.78 8.03 2.50
C VAL A 227 -15.34 7.71 2.07
N ILE A 228 -15.21 7.16 0.88
CA ILE A 228 -13.95 7.17 0.12
C ILE A 228 -14.15 8.11 -1.06
N GLU A 229 -13.24 9.06 -1.21
CA GLU A 229 -13.11 9.89 -2.40
C GLU A 229 -11.70 9.77 -2.93
N ALA A 230 -11.54 9.25 -4.15
CA ALA A 230 -10.24 9.04 -4.79
C ALA A 230 -10.23 9.65 -6.18
N SER A 231 -9.19 10.44 -6.49
CA SER A 231 -9.05 11.09 -7.78
C SER A 231 -7.59 11.20 -8.18
N THR A 232 -7.32 11.09 -9.50
CA THR A 232 -6.05 11.46 -10.14
C THR A 232 -6.19 12.65 -11.07
N CYS A 233 -7.34 13.29 -11.09
CA CYS A 233 -7.63 14.48 -11.90
C CYS A 233 -7.87 15.77 -11.08
N SER A 234 -7.61 15.75 -9.76
CA SER A 234 -7.81 16.89 -8.87
C SER A 234 -6.54 17.75 -8.79
N TRP A 235 -6.39 18.68 -9.74
CA TRP A 235 -5.22 19.54 -9.79
C TRP A 235 -5.19 20.57 -8.65
N SER A 236 -4.02 20.77 -8.07
CA SER A 236 -3.73 21.94 -7.24
C SER A 236 -2.24 22.31 -7.32
N GLN A 237 -1.91 23.55 -7.07
CA GLN A 237 -0.55 24.07 -7.20
C GLN A 237 0.46 23.37 -6.27
N HIS A 238 0.03 23.01 -5.05
CA HIS A 238 0.90 22.43 -4.03
C HIS A 238 0.55 20.97 -3.67
N GLY A 239 -0.38 20.36 -4.41
CA GLY A 239 -0.94 19.05 -4.08
C GLY A 239 -1.90 19.10 -2.88
N HIS A 240 -2.69 18.05 -2.74
CA HIS A 240 -3.52 17.82 -1.56
C HIS A 240 -2.96 16.62 -0.78
N PRO A 241 -2.85 16.70 0.55
CA PRO A 241 -2.50 15.52 1.34
C PRO A 241 -3.59 14.46 1.23
N ALA A 242 -3.20 13.20 1.24
CA ALA A 242 -4.14 12.12 1.47
C ALA A 242 -4.60 12.14 2.92
N ARG A 243 -5.91 12.08 3.17
CA ARG A 243 -6.48 12.16 4.52
C ARG A 243 -7.16 10.87 4.91
N VAL A 244 -7.00 10.50 6.18
CA VAL A 244 -7.82 9.50 6.86
C VAL A 244 -8.38 10.14 8.12
N GLN A 245 -9.70 10.13 8.27
CA GLN A 245 -10.41 10.86 9.31
C GLN A 245 -11.35 9.92 10.06
N LEU A 246 -11.24 9.86 11.38
CA LEU A 246 -12.17 9.18 12.25
C LEU A 246 -12.75 10.16 13.26
N CYS A 247 -14.08 10.14 13.40
CA CYS A 247 -14.81 10.85 14.44
C CYS A 247 -15.57 9.85 15.31
N GLY A 248 -15.48 10.03 16.60
CA GLY A 248 -16.18 9.24 17.58
C GLY A 248 -16.87 10.12 18.62
N THR A 249 -17.60 9.48 19.54
CA THR A 249 -18.33 10.20 20.60
C THR A 249 -17.45 10.84 21.65
N GLN A 250 -16.16 10.46 21.73
CA GLN A 250 -15.21 10.94 22.74
C GLN A 250 -13.97 11.60 22.14
N GLY A 251 -13.78 11.52 20.83
CA GLY A 251 -12.63 12.15 20.16
C GLY A 251 -12.72 12.12 18.65
N SER A 252 -11.87 12.93 18.00
CA SER A 252 -11.70 13.00 16.56
C SER A 252 -10.23 13.09 16.20
N VAL A 253 -9.80 12.32 15.22
CA VAL A 253 -8.42 12.31 14.72
C VAL A 253 -8.44 12.39 13.20
N PHE A 254 -7.72 13.38 12.63
CA PHE A 254 -7.56 13.56 11.20
C PHE A 254 -6.08 13.47 10.85
N LEU A 255 -5.73 12.42 10.16
CA LEU A 255 -4.38 12.19 9.62
C LEU A 255 -4.33 12.75 8.18
N ALA A 256 -3.30 13.54 7.89
CA ALA A 256 -2.99 14.09 6.58
C ALA A 256 -1.57 13.68 6.18
N ASP A 257 -1.43 12.77 5.22
CA ASP A 257 -0.19 12.05 4.89
C ASP A 257 0.45 11.41 6.14
N GLU A 258 1.48 12.03 6.69
CA GLU A 258 2.25 11.50 7.82
C GLU A 258 2.09 12.32 9.11
N THR A 259 1.17 13.29 9.15
CA THR A 259 0.97 14.20 10.29
C THR A 259 -0.50 14.40 10.61
N PHE A 260 -0.82 14.89 11.81
CA PHE A 260 -2.19 15.16 12.19
C PHE A 260 -2.61 16.58 11.82
N GLU A 261 -3.85 16.73 11.32
CA GLU A 261 -4.58 18.00 11.25
C GLU A 261 -5.47 18.18 12.50
N VAL A 262 -5.96 17.08 13.07
CA VAL A 262 -6.79 17.07 14.29
C VAL A 262 -6.34 15.91 15.18
N TRP A 263 -6.13 16.19 16.46
CA TRP A 263 -5.85 15.24 17.52
C TRP A 263 -6.58 15.67 18.79
N ASP A 264 -7.90 15.44 18.85
CA ASP A 264 -8.78 15.98 19.88
C ASP A 264 -9.57 14.89 20.59
N PHE A 265 -9.52 14.92 21.93
CA PHE A 265 -10.24 14.00 22.80
C PHE A 265 -10.89 14.76 23.94
N LYS A 266 -12.06 14.29 24.42
CA LYS A 266 -12.71 14.85 25.61
C LYS A 266 -11.84 14.69 26.85
N ASP A 267 -11.18 13.53 26.97
CA ASP A 267 -10.25 13.22 28.05
C ASP A 267 -8.81 13.34 27.54
N ALA A 268 -8.15 14.44 27.90
CA ALA A 268 -6.75 14.66 27.57
C ALA A 268 -5.85 13.69 28.36
N GLN A 269 -4.82 13.17 27.70
CA GLN A 269 -3.80 12.33 28.31
C GLN A 269 -2.43 13.03 28.27
N PRO A 270 -1.51 12.70 29.19
CA PRO A 270 -0.20 13.35 29.24
C PRO A 270 0.59 13.28 27.93
N GLU A 271 0.50 12.17 27.19
CA GLU A 271 1.17 11.95 25.91
C GLU A 271 0.64 12.84 24.76
N ASP A 272 -0.57 13.39 24.87
CA ASP A 272 -1.16 14.24 23.82
C ASP A 272 -0.33 15.49 23.58
N ALA A 273 0.34 16.03 24.59
CA ALA A 273 1.21 17.20 24.46
C ALA A 273 2.39 16.88 23.51
N GLY A 274 3.06 15.75 23.72
CA GLY A 274 4.18 15.30 22.87
C GLY A 274 3.73 14.99 21.44
N ILE A 275 2.56 14.38 21.26
CA ILE A 275 2.00 14.11 19.94
C ILE A 275 1.69 15.44 19.21
N ARG A 276 1.08 16.40 19.89
CA ARG A 276 0.82 17.72 19.30
C ARG A 276 2.10 18.47 18.93
N GLU A 277 3.13 18.38 19.74
CA GLU A 277 4.41 19.04 19.47
C GLU A 277 5.13 18.43 18.26
N THR A 278 5.11 17.09 18.12
CA THR A 278 5.96 16.38 17.15
C THR A 278 5.26 15.93 15.88
N LEU A 279 3.94 15.66 15.93
CA LEU A 279 3.19 15.04 14.85
C LEU A 279 2.04 15.90 14.28
N MET A 280 1.78 17.10 14.82
CA MET A 280 0.80 18.00 14.20
C MET A 280 1.36 18.59 12.90
N ARG A 281 0.45 18.79 11.94
CA ARG A 281 0.81 19.33 10.64
C ARG A 281 1.27 20.79 10.76
N GLY A 282 2.53 21.01 10.40
CA GLY A 282 3.05 22.35 10.09
C GLY A 282 2.77 22.75 8.64
N HIS A 283 3.44 23.79 8.13
CA HIS A 283 3.35 24.22 6.72
C HIS A 283 4.18 23.31 5.79
N GLN A 284 3.92 22.00 5.80
CA GLN A 284 4.61 21.07 4.91
C GLN A 284 3.80 20.83 3.61
N ALA A 285 4.50 20.78 2.48
CA ALA A 285 3.89 20.39 1.21
C ALA A 285 3.39 18.94 1.25
N ALA A 286 2.32 18.64 0.51
CA ALA A 286 1.78 17.29 0.41
C ALA A 286 2.75 16.38 -0.35
N LEU A 287 3.31 15.38 0.34
CA LEU A 287 4.28 14.44 -0.22
C LEU A 287 3.62 13.51 -1.24
N GLY A 288 4.19 13.42 -2.45
CA GLY A 288 3.75 12.47 -3.48
C GLY A 288 2.43 12.81 -4.18
N ALA A 289 1.69 13.86 -3.76
CA ALA A 289 0.42 14.23 -4.36
C ALA A 289 0.54 14.62 -5.84
N ASN A 290 1.58 15.36 -6.21
CA ASN A 290 1.85 15.80 -7.58
C ASN A 290 3.10 15.14 -8.18
N ASP A 291 4.02 14.63 -7.36
CA ASP A 291 5.26 13.98 -7.81
C ASP A 291 5.53 12.66 -7.05
N PRO A 292 5.32 11.49 -7.70
CA PRO A 292 5.66 10.20 -7.09
C PRO A 292 7.14 10.03 -6.73
N LYS A 293 8.05 10.81 -7.33
CA LYS A 293 9.50 10.73 -7.05
C LYS A 293 9.89 11.42 -5.74
N ALA A 294 9.00 12.26 -5.18
CA ALA A 294 9.22 12.92 -3.89
C ALA A 294 9.08 11.96 -2.69
N ILE A 295 8.59 10.74 -2.90
CA ILE A 295 8.42 9.71 -1.86
C ILE A 295 9.80 9.20 -1.43
N GLN A 296 10.00 9.07 -0.10
CA GLN A 296 11.25 8.54 0.46
C GLN A 296 11.14 7.05 0.78
N PHE A 297 12.26 6.32 0.75
CA PHE A 297 12.31 4.87 0.96
C PHE A 297 12.14 4.43 2.44
N HIS A 298 12.25 5.34 3.40
CA HIS A 298 12.25 5.01 4.84
C HIS A 298 11.00 4.25 5.32
N ALA A 299 9.84 4.52 4.71
CA ALA A 299 8.62 3.77 5.03
C ALA A 299 8.69 2.30 4.54
N HIS A 300 9.34 2.06 3.40
CA HIS A 300 9.63 0.70 2.92
C HIS A 300 10.64 -0.01 3.83
N GLN A 301 11.69 0.72 4.28
CA GLN A 301 12.66 0.18 5.23
C GLN A 301 11.98 -0.36 6.48
N ARG A 302 11.14 0.44 7.14
CA ARG A 302 10.39 0.00 8.33
C ARG A 302 9.49 -1.19 8.07
N ASN A 303 8.86 -1.25 6.88
CA ASN A 303 8.06 -2.40 6.48
C ASN A 303 8.92 -3.67 6.35
N PHE A 304 10.09 -3.58 5.72
CA PHE A 304 11.01 -4.71 5.60
C PHE A 304 11.54 -5.17 6.96
N GLU A 305 11.94 -4.24 7.83
CA GLU A 305 12.39 -4.53 9.20
C GLU A 305 11.33 -5.29 10.01
N GLU A 306 10.07 -4.87 9.91
CA GLU A 306 8.95 -5.56 10.58
C GLU A 306 8.75 -6.99 10.04
N VAL A 307 8.79 -7.17 8.72
CA VAL A 307 8.64 -8.50 8.12
C VAL A 307 9.80 -9.42 8.50
N VAL A 308 11.05 -8.93 8.47
CA VAL A 308 12.23 -9.69 8.91
C VAL A 308 12.12 -10.07 10.38
N LYS A 309 11.69 -9.13 11.22
CA LYS A 309 11.45 -9.39 12.63
C LYS A 309 10.37 -10.47 12.83
N ALA A 310 9.26 -10.38 12.10
CA ALA A 310 8.18 -11.36 12.16
C ALA A 310 8.67 -12.77 11.75
N ILE A 311 9.50 -12.87 10.71
CA ILE A 311 10.11 -14.14 10.28
C ILE A 311 10.98 -14.74 11.39
N HIS A 312 11.86 -13.95 12.02
CA HIS A 312 12.72 -14.43 13.12
C HIS A 312 11.94 -14.83 14.35
N GLU A 313 10.82 -14.16 14.64
CA GLU A 313 9.93 -14.47 15.77
C GLU A 313 8.95 -15.62 15.47
N GLY A 314 8.89 -16.11 14.25
CA GLY A 314 7.97 -17.17 13.82
C GLY A 314 6.49 -16.76 13.88
N ARG A 315 6.19 -15.47 13.74
CA ARG A 315 4.83 -14.92 13.71
C ARG A 315 4.44 -14.40 12.34
N GLU A 316 3.15 -14.21 12.13
CA GLU A 316 2.64 -13.51 10.96
C GLU A 316 3.02 -12.00 11.01
N PRO A 317 3.51 -11.42 9.89
CA PRO A 317 3.78 -9.98 9.83
C PRO A 317 2.48 -9.17 9.86
N SER A 318 2.55 -7.94 10.39
CA SER A 318 1.41 -7.03 10.45
C SER A 318 0.93 -6.58 9.06
N THR A 319 1.74 -6.80 8.03
CA THR A 319 1.43 -6.56 6.61
C THR A 319 1.30 -7.85 5.82
N SER A 320 0.74 -8.88 6.44
CA SER A 320 0.53 -10.18 5.82
C SER A 320 -0.35 -10.10 4.56
N ALA A 321 -0.32 -11.16 3.76
CA ALA A 321 -1.17 -11.27 2.58
C ALA A 321 -2.67 -11.17 2.93
N HIS A 322 -3.09 -11.70 4.10
CA HIS A 322 -4.46 -11.57 4.60
C HIS A 322 -4.85 -10.11 4.85
N GLU A 323 -3.94 -9.32 5.42
CA GLU A 323 -4.17 -7.89 5.63
C GLU A 323 -4.25 -7.11 4.30
N ALA A 324 -3.33 -7.38 3.38
CA ALA A 324 -3.31 -6.73 2.07
C ALA A 324 -4.55 -7.02 1.21
N ARG A 325 -5.13 -8.22 1.36
CA ARG A 325 -6.35 -8.63 0.68
C ARG A 325 -7.55 -7.75 0.99
N LYS A 326 -7.65 -7.23 2.21
CA LYS A 326 -8.83 -6.45 2.67
C LYS A 326 -9.09 -5.22 1.81
N ALA A 327 -8.05 -4.45 1.47
CA ALA A 327 -8.19 -3.27 0.61
C ALA A 327 -8.61 -3.64 -0.81
N VAL A 328 -8.05 -4.72 -1.37
CA VAL A 328 -8.42 -5.18 -2.73
C VAL A 328 -9.87 -5.66 -2.79
N VAL A 329 -10.35 -6.36 -1.76
CA VAL A 329 -11.76 -6.80 -1.66
C VAL A 329 -12.70 -5.59 -1.62
N LEU A 330 -12.40 -4.58 -0.81
CA LEU A 330 -13.22 -3.37 -0.74
C LEU A 330 -13.22 -2.61 -2.07
N ILE A 331 -12.06 -2.45 -2.72
CA ILE A 331 -11.96 -1.78 -4.02
C ILE A 331 -12.75 -2.55 -5.09
N ALA A 332 -12.67 -3.88 -5.11
CA ALA A 332 -13.45 -4.71 -6.03
C ALA A 332 -14.97 -4.53 -5.81
N ALA A 333 -15.43 -4.46 -4.55
CA ALA A 333 -16.83 -4.20 -4.23
C ALA A 333 -17.26 -2.77 -4.65
N ILE A 334 -16.37 -1.78 -4.56
CA ILE A 334 -16.62 -0.42 -5.10
C ILE A 334 -16.84 -0.48 -6.61
N TYR A 335 -15.97 -1.16 -7.36
CA TYR A 335 -16.13 -1.33 -8.80
C TYR A 335 -17.42 -2.09 -9.16
N GLN A 336 -17.74 -3.14 -8.41
CA GLN A 336 -18.99 -3.89 -8.60
C GLN A 336 -20.22 -3.01 -8.38
N SER A 337 -20.25 -2.20 -7.32
CA SER A 337 -21.33 -1.25 -7.05
C SER A 337 -21.48 -0.24 -8.17
N ALA A 338 -20.38 0.39 -8.59
CA ALA A 338 -20.39 1.39 -9.66
C ALA A 338 -20.86 0.81 -11.01
N ALA A 339 -20.39 -0.37 -11.40
CA ALA A 339 -20.82 -1.07 -12.62
C ALA A 339 -22.30 -1.43 -12.61
N ALA A 340 -22.89 -1.64 -11.42
CA ALA A 340 -24.32 -1.92 -11.22
C ALA A 340 -25.16 -0.65 -11.02
N GLY A 341 -24.64 0.55 -11.30
CA GLY A 341 -25.37 1.81 -11.16
C GLY A 341 -25.45 2.35 -9.74
N GLY A 342 -24.52 1.99 -8.86
CA GLY A 342 -24.43 2.49 -7.50
C GLY A 342 -25.24 1.69 -6.48
N VAL A 343 -25.66 0.47 -6.83
CA VAL A 343 -26.41 -0.40 -5.88
C VAL A 343 -25.52 -0.85 -4.73
N LYS A 344 -26.14 -1.13 -3.58
CA LYS A 344 -25.47 -1.61 -2.37
C LYS A 344 -24.84 -3.00 -2.62
N VAL A 345 -23.55 -3.13 -2.36
CA VAL A 345 -22.79 -4.39 -2.35
C VAL A 345 -22.39 -4.69 -0.91
N CYS A 346 -22.66 -5.92 -0.44
CA CYS A 346 -22.17 -6.43 0.85
C CYS A 346 -20.83 -7.16 0.67
N LEU A 347 -19.93 -7.01 1.65
CA LEU A 347 -18.61 -7.65 1.69
C LEU A 347 -18.63 -8.88 2.57
#